data_5032b371e50317b02f4208d61dcfe832
#
_entry.id   5032b371e50317b02f4208d61dcfe832
#
_cell.length_a   1.000
_cell.length_b   1.000
_cell.length_c   1.000
_cell.angle_alpha   90.00
_cell.angle_beta   90.00
_cell.angle_gamma   90.00
#
_symmetry.space_group_name_H-M   'P 1'
#
loop_
_entity.id
_entity.type
_entity.pdbx_description
1 polymer ?
#
loop_
_entity_poly.entity_id
_entity_poly.type
_entity_poly.pdbx_seq_one_letter_code
_entity_poly.pdbx_strand_id
1 'polypeptide(L)'
;KKIVINRLSIMNVEILDTTLRDGEQTSGVSFSASEKLSIVRLLLEELHIPRIEIASARVSDGEFETVKNVCAWAERMGHIDKIEVLGFIDGGESIKWVKNVGAKVINLLSKGSEKHCVCQMKKTPQEHFDSICEEVERAVAEGLSVNLYLEDWSNGMKNSYKYVYDLMDAVRHLPIKRFMLPDTLGILNPYDTLAHIQRMIKRYPELHFDFHAHNDYDLATSNVYAAVLGGA
;
A
#
# COMPACT_ATOMS: atom_id res chain seq x y z
N LYS A 1 37.23 -28.04 -1.93
CA LYS A 1 35.79 -27.72 -1.90
C LYS A 1 35.62 -26.43 -2.68
N LYS A 2 35.05 -26.49 -3.90
CA LYS A 2 34.64 -25.30 -4.65
C LYS A 2 33.42 -24.71 -3.93
N ILE A 3 33.57 -23.49 -3.41
CA ILE A 3 32.43 -22.69 -2.98
C ILE A 3 31.72 -22.25 -4.26
N VAL A 4 30.62 -22.88 -4.54
CA VAL A 4 29.69 -22.40 -5.58
C VAL A 4 29.03 -21.16 -5.00
N ILE A 5 29.53 -20.00 -5.34
CA ILE A 5 28.81 -18.74 -5.17
C ILE A 5 27.66 -18.82 -6.18
N ASN A 6 26.49 -19.30 -5.72
CA ASN A 6 25.27 -19.12 -6.49
C ASN A 6 25.20 -17.63 -6.82
N ARG A 7 25.08 -17.31 -8.11
CA ARG A 7 24.74 -15.97 -8.57
C ARG A 7 23.55 -15.50 -7.75
N LEU A 8 23.78 -14.56 -6.84
CA LEU A 8 22.73 -13.74 -6.30
C LEU A 8 22.06 -13.12 -7.53
N SER A 9 20.88 -13.57 -7.89
CA SER A 9 20.04 -12.84 -8.83
C SER A 9 19.94 -11.44 -8.23
N ILE A 10 20.26 -10.42 -9.02
CA ILE A 10 20.05 -9.03 -8.61
C ILE A 10 18.54 -8.93 -8.36
N MET A 11 18.15 -8.88 -7.10
CA MET A 11 16.75 -8.66 -6.73
C MET A 11 16.45 -7.19 -7.06
N ASN A 12 15.53 -6.98 -7.96
CA ASN A 12 15.04 -5.64 -8.24
C ASN A 12 13.99 -5.31 -7.18
N VAL A 13 14.32 -4.38 -6.29
CA VAL A 13 13.43 -3.92 -5.21
C VAL A 13 12.90 -2.55 -5.59
N GLU A 14 11.59 -2.39 -5.61
CA GLU A 14 10.93 -1.10 -5.76
C GLU A 14 10.55 -0.53 -4.39
N ILE A 15 10.81 0.76 -4.21
CA ILE A 15 10.48 1.49 -2.98
C ILE A 15 9.25 2.35 -3.23
N LEU A 16 8.25 2.25 -2.35
CA LEU A 16 7.18 3.23 -2.22
C LEU A 16 7.52 4.17 -1.07
N ASP A 17 7.69 5.46 -1.36
CA ASP A 17 7.83 6.48 -0.33
C ASP A 17 6.44 6.93 0.15
N THR A 18 6.20 6.92 1.46
CA THR A 18 4.94 7.33 2.08
C THR A 18 5.09 8.54 3.01
N THR A 19 6.19 9.26 2.90
CA THR A 19 6.50 10.44 3.76
C THR A 19 5.35 11.44 3.78
N LEU A 20 4.75 11.72 2.62
CA LEU A 20 3.71 12.75 2.47
C LEU A 20 2.30 12.26 2.83
N ARG A 21 2.12 10.96 3.07
CA ARG A 21 0.86 10.41 3.54
C ARG A 21 0.99 9.86 4.96
N ASP A 22 1.72 8.76 5.15
CA ASP A 22 1.86 8.09 6.45
C ASP A 22 2.79 8.87 7.38
N GLY A 23 3.89 9.40 6.84
CA GLY A 23 4.82 10.24 7.59
C GLY A 23 4.16 11.51 8.13
N GLU A 24 3.22 12.11 7.40
CA GLU A 24 2.47 13.28 7.85
C GLU A 24 1.46 12.97 8.98
N GLN A 25 1.13 11.69 9.21
CA GLN A 25 0.30 11.29 10.35
C GLN A 25 1.07 11.31 11.69
N THR A 26 2.39 11.51 11.64
CA THR A 26 3.21 11.66 12.85
C THR A 26 2.83 12.94 13.59
N SER A 27 2.65 12.84 14.91
CA SER A 27 2.30 13.99 15.74
C SER A 27 3.32 15.12 15.58
N GLY A 28 2.84 16.32 15.29
CA GLY A 28 3.66 17.53 15.09
C GLY A 28 4.27 17.68 13.70
N VAL A 29 3.98 16.77 12.76
CA VAL A 29 4.37 16.89 11.36
C VAL A 29 3.20 17.40 10.53
N SER A 30 3.46 18.42 9.71
CA SER A 30 2.51 18.96 8.75
C SER A 30 3.27 19.65 7.64
N PHE A 31 2.88 19.43 6.41
CA PHE A 31 3.50 20.05 5.24
C PHE A 31 2.55 21.03 4.55
N SER A 32 3.05 22.21 4.22
CA SER A 32 2.35 23.13 3.32
C SER A 32 2.30 22.57 1.88
N ALA A 33 1.41 23.09 1.05
CA ALA A 33 1.32 22.71 -0.35
C ALA A 33 2.65 22.87 -1.13
N SER A 34 3.40 23.93 -0.83
CA SER A 34 4.71 24.19 -1.45
C SER A 34 5.79 23.19 -0.98
N GLU A 35 5.76 22.80 0.28
CA GLU A 35 6.68 21.78 0.81
C GLU A 35 6.37 20.41 0.23
N LYS A 36 5.10 19.99 0.17
CA LYS A 36 4.72 18.73 -0.49
C LYS A 36 5.23 18.67 -1.93
N LEU A 37 5.00 19.71 -2.72
CA LEU A 37 5.49 19.75 -4.10
C LEU A 37 7.03 19.68 -4.18
N SER A 38 7.74 20.37 -3.27
CA SER A 38 9.21 20.36 -3.22
C SER A 38 9.75 18.97 -2.86
N ILE A 39 9.12 18.29 -1.90
CA ILE A 39 9.48 16.92 -1.50
C ILE A 39 9.22 15.95 -2.66
N VAL A 40 8.06 16.04 -3.34
CA VAL A 40 7.75 15.21 -4.50
C VAL A 40 8.80 15.37 -5.60
N ARG A 41 9.23 16.61 -5.89
CA ARG A 41 10.29 16.86 -6.87
C ARG A 41 11.62 16.21 -6.47
N LEU A 42 12.03 16.42 -5.23
CA LEU A 42 13.26 15.81 -4.71
C LEU A 42 13.24 14.28 -4.82
N LEU A 43 12.13 13.66 -4.44
CA LEU A 43 11.98 12.21 -4.49
C LEU A 43 12.01 11.67 -5.93
N LEU A 44 11.33 12.33 -6.86
CA LEU A 44 11.21 11.85 -8.25
C LEU A 44 12.39 12.23 -9.16
N GLU A 45 12.89 13.48 -9.04
CA GLU A 45 13.89 14.02 -9.97
C GLU A 45 15.32 13.77 -9.48
N GLU A 46 15.57 13.84 -8.16
CA GLU A 46 16.92 13.68 -7.60
C GLU A 46 17.18 12.27 -7.07
N LEU A 47 16.23 11.72 -6.29
CA LEU A 47 16.38 10.39 -5.69
C LEU A 47 15.85 9.26 -6.58
N HIS A 48 15.12 9.59 -7.64
CA HIS A 48 14.57 8.64 -8.60
C HIS A 48 13.70 7.55 -7.94
N ILE A 49 12.97 7.92 -6.88
CA ILE A 49 12.05 7.00 -6.21
C ILE A 49 10.97 6.56 -7.22
N PRO A 50 10.73 5.26 -7.35
CA PRO A 50 9.81 4.76 -8.37
C PRO A 50 8.34 5.03 -8.08
N ARG A 51 7.94 5.14 -6.80
CA ARG A 51 6.54 5.30 -6.37
C ARG A 51 6.44 6.18 -5.14
N ILE A 52 5.43 7.07 -5.09
CA ILE A 52 5.21 7.98 -3.96
C ILE A 52 3.72 8.01 -3.63
N GLU A 53 3.36 7.72 -2.38
CA GLU A 53 2.02 7.91 -1.85
C GLU A 53 1.94 9.30 -1.18
N ILE A 54 1.15 10.21 -1.75
CA ILE A 54 1.23 11.63 -1.43
C ILE A 54 0.14 12.15 -0.49
N ALA A 55 -0.95 11.44 -0.34
CA ALA A 55 -2.08 11.84 0.48
C ALA A 55 -3.09 10.72 0.70
N SER A 56 -4.01 10.93 1.64
CA SER A 56 -5.28 10.20 1.73
C SER A 56 -6.41 11.00 1.06
N ALA A 57 -7.30 10.31 0.37
CA ALA A 57 -8.47 10.93 -0.25
C ALA A 57 -9.42 11.51 0.81
N ARG A 58 -10.09 12.61 0.49
CA ARG A 58 -11.19 13.18 1.29
C ARG A 58 -10.82 13.73 2.67
N VAL A 59 -9.55 14.11 2.87
CA VAL A 59 -9.11 14.70 4.15
C VAL A 59 -9.61 16.13 4.31
N SER A 60 -9.37 17.00 3.30
CA SER A 60 -9.81 18.39 3.32
C SER A 60 -9.80 18.99 1.90
N ASP A 61 -10.43 20.16 1.75
CA ASP A 61 -10.39 20.93 0.49
C ASP A 61 -8.96 21.44 0.19
N GLY A 62 -8.20 21.82 1.21
CA GLY A 62 -6.81 22.23 1.05
C GLY A 62 -5.92 21.10 0.56
N GLU A 63 -6.13 19.88 1.04
CA GLU A 63 -5.43 18.69 0.56
C GLU A 63 -5.81 18.38 -0.89
N PHE A 64 -7.10 18.52 -1.24
CA PHE A 64 -7.55 18.35 -2.62
C PHE A 64 -6.80 19.25 -3.60
N GLU A 65 -6.73 20.55 -3.33
CA GLU A 65 -6.02 21.50 -4.20
C GLU A 65 -4.50 21.23 -4.22
N THR A 66 -3.92 20.82 -3.10
CA THR A 66 -2.51 20.43 -3.02
C THR A 66 -2.20 19.24 -3.92
N VAL A 67 -2.97 18.15 -3.78
CA VAL A 67 -2.77 16.93 -4.56
C VAL A 67 -3.03 17.19 -6.05
N LYS A 68 -4.05 17.96 -6.40
CA LYS A 68 -4.34 18.37 -7.77
C LYS A 68 -3.16 19.13 -8.41
N ASN A 69 -2.54 20.05 -7.67
CA ASN A 69 -1.35 20.77 -8.16
C ASN A 69 -0.15 19.84 -8.34
N VAL A 70 0.08 18.89 -7.43
CA VAL A 70 1.13 17.88 -7.56
C VAL A 70 0.87 16.99 -8.76
N CYS A 71 -0.34 16.47 -8.96
CA CYS A 71 -0.71 15.65 -10.10
C CYS A 71 -0.53 16.40 -11.42
N ALA A 72 -0.97 17.67 -11.51
CA ALA A 72 -0.79 18.49 -12.69
C ALA A 72 0.69 18.74 -13.03
N TRP A 73 1.53 18.90 -12.02
CA TRP A 73 2.97 18.98 -12.22
C TRP A 73 3.55 17.64 -12.68
N ALA A 74 3.20 16.54 -12.02
CA ALA A 74 3.67 15.20 -12.34
C ALA A 74 3.28 14.76 -13.77
N GLU A 75 2.08 15.11 -14.22
CA GLU A 75 1.63 14.85 -15.60
C GLU A 75 2.51 15.57 -16.63
N ARG A 76 2.80 16.88 -16.40
CA ARG A 76 3.69 17.66 -17.30
C ARG A 76 5.11 17.10 -17.34
N MET A 77 5.60 16.51 -16.24
CA MET A 77 6.95 15.96 -16.13
C MET A 77 7.04 14.49 -16.53
N GLY A 78 5.93 13.84 -16.87
CA GLY A 78 5.87 12.42 -17.21
C GLY A 78 6.01 11.48 -16.02
N HIS A 79 5.63 11.93 -14.82
CA HIS A 79 5.75 11.17 -13.56
C HIS A 79 4.40 10.77 -12.94
N ILE A 80 3.28 11.05 -13.59
CA ILE A 80 1.95 10.84 -13.00
C ILE A 80 1.68 9.39 -12.58
N ASP A 81 2.22 8.42 -13.30
CA ASP A 81 2.06 6.99 -12.99
C ASP A 81 2.83 6.56 -11.73
N LYS A 82 3.70 7.43 -11.19
CA LYS A 82 4.44 7.22 -9.94
C LYS A 82 3.73 7.82 -8.72
N ILE A 83 2.68 8.61 -8.95
CA ILE A 83 1.90 9.25 -7.88
C ILE A 83 0.75 8.34 -7.48
N GLU A 84 0.72 7.99 -6.21
CA GLU A 84 -0.32 7.15 -5.61
C GLU A 84 -1.09 7.92 -4.54
N VAL A 85 -2.38 7.62 -4.40
CA VAL A 85 -3.25 8.23 -3.39
C VAL A 85 -3.98 7.13 -2.64
N LEU A 86 -3.98 7.21 -1.31
CA LEU A 86 -4.74 6.30 -0.47
C LEU A 86 -6.24 6.62 -0.59
N GLY A 87 -7.03 5.61 -0.88
CA GLY A 87 -8.50 5.69 -0.92
C GLY A 87 -9.15 4.65 -0.02
N PHE A 88 -10.44 4.79 0.19
CA PHE A 88 -11.21 3.94 1.09
C PHE A 88 -12.25 3.13 0.31
N ILE A 89 -12.74 2.03 0.92
CA ILE A 89 -13.87 1.25 0.43
C ILE A 89 -15.14 1.98 0.88
N ASP A 90 -15.57 3.00 0.11
CA ASP A 90 -16.57 3.98 0.53
C ASP A 90 -17.67 4.26 -0.52
N GLY A 91 -17.88 3.29 -1.42
CA GLY A 91 -18.92 3.38 -2.44
C GLY A 91 -18.58 4.32 -3.60
N GLY A 92 -17.28 4.51 -3.86
CA GLY A 92 -16.76 5.27 -4.99
C GLY A 92 -16.46 6.74 -4.69
N GLU A 93 -16.65 7.21 -3.46
CA GLU A 93 -16.39 8.62 -3.12
C GLU A 93 -14.88 8.93 -3.18
N SER A 94 -14.03 8.03 -2.67
CA SER A 94 -12.58 8.15 -2.81
C SER A 94 -12.13 8.05 -4.27
N ILE A 95 -12.75 7.18 -5.06
CA ILE A 95 -12.47 7.02 -6.49
C ILE A 95 -12.75 8.34 -7.25
N LYS A 96 -13.91 8.96 -7.01
CA LYS A 96 -14.24 10.27 -7.59
C LYS A 96 -13.23 11.34 -7.20
N TRP A 97 -12.84 11.37 -5.94
CA TRP A 97 -11.87 12.32 -5.43
C TRP A 97 -10.52 12.16 -6.13
N VAL A 98 -10.00 10.92 -6.21
CA VAL A 98 -8.72 10.57 -6.86
C VAL A 98 -8.73 10.96 -8.34
N LYS A 99 -9.82 10.70 -9.05
CA LYS A 99 -9.97 11.13 -10.44
C LYS A 99 -9.98 12.65 -10.60
N ASN A 100 -10.70 13.35 -9.72
CA ASN A 100 -10.84 14.80 -9.81
C ASN A 100 -9.53 15.56 -9.53
N VAL A 101 -8.63 14.99 -8.75
CA VAL A 101 -7.27 15.55 -8.57
C VAL A 101 -6.32 15.18 -9.72
N GLY A 102 -6.73 14.28 -10.62
CA GLY A 102 -5.95 13.86 -11.79
C GLY A 102 -4.95 12.73 -11.51
N ALA A 103 -5.02 12.06 -10.37
CA ALA A 103 -4.20 10.89 -10.09
C ALA A 103 -4.67 9.68 -10.90
N LYS A 104 -3.74 8.74 -11.19
CA LYS A 104 -4.00 7.53 -11.99
C LYS A 104 -3.90 6.24 -11.18
N VAL A 105 -3.36 6.31 -9.98
CA VAL A 105 -3.19 5.15 -9.09
C VAL A 105 -3.88 5.40 -7.77
N ILE A 106 -4.72 4.44 -7.36
CA ILE A 106 -5.38 4.44 -6.06
C ILE A 106 -4.90 3.24 -5.24
N ASN A 107 -4.53 3.50 -3.99
CA ASN A 107 -4.22 2.48 -2.98
C ASN A 107 -5.47 2.30 -2.11
N LEU A 108 -6.29 1.30 -2.38
CA LEU A 108 -7.51 1.05 -1.60
C LEU A 108 -7.17 0.42 -0.25
N LEU A 109 -7.67 1.01 0.83
CA LEU A 109 -7.47 0.53 2.19
C LEU A 109 -8.57 -0.46 2.58
N SER A 110 -8.21 -1.74 2.70
CA SER A 110 -9.06 -2.79 3.25
C SER A 110 -8.56 -3.28 4.60
N LYS A 111 -9.29 -4.17 5.27
CA LYS A 111 -8.89 -4.75 6.56
C LYS A 111 -8.32 -6.15 6.37
N GLY A 112 -7.08 -6.33 6.80
CA GLY A 112 -6.31 -7.58 6.71
C GLY A 112 -6.46 -8.49 7.93
N SER A 113 -7.27 -8.13 8.94
CA SER A 113 -7.56 -8.99 10.10
C SER A 113 -9.07 -9.13 10.34
N GLU A 114 -9.49 -10.32 10.78
CA GLU A 114 -10.89 -10.59 11.13
C GLU A 114 -11.38 -9.67 12.25
N LYS A 115 -10.50 -9.36 13.21
CA LYS A 115 -10.79 -8.46 14.32
C LYS A 115 -11.21 -7.07 13.82
N HIS A 116 -10.47 -6.49 12.89
CA HIS A 116 -10.82 -5.18 12.32
C HIS A 116 -12.11 -5.26 11.49
N CYS A 117 -12.30 -6.31 10.71
CA CYS A 117 -13.52 -6.52 9.96
C CYS A 117 -14.75 -6.57 10.87
N VAL A 118 -14.74 -7.47 11.87
CA VAL A 118 -15.92 -7.73 12.70
C VAL A 118 -16.10 -6.68 13.79
N CYS A 119 -15.02 -6.28 14.48
CA CYS A 119 -15.14 -5.40 15.64
C CYS A 119 -15.14 -3.91 15.28
N GLN A 120 -14.34 -3.50 14.29
CA GLN A 120 -14.22 -2.10 13.90
C GLN A 120 -15.23 -1.72 12.81
N MET A 121 -15.30 -2.48 11.72
CA MET A 121 -16.23 -2.19 10.62
C MET A 121 -17.65 -2.70 10.89
N LYS A 122 -17.86 -3.61 11.84
CA LYS A 122 -19.13 -4.26 12.13
C LYS A 122 -19.71 -5.02 10.92
N LYS A 123 -18.85 -5.59 10.08
CA LYS A 123 -19.20 -6.37 8.90
C LYS A 123 -18.87 -7.84 9.11
N THR A 124 -19.61 -8.71 8.44
CA THR A 124 -19.17 -10.10 8.22
C THR A 124 -18.00 -10.12 7.25
N PRO A 125 -17.16 -11.17 7.26
CA PRO A 125 -16.11 -11.34 6.27
C PRO A 125 -16.62 -11.25 4.83
N GLN A 126 -17.76 -11.91 4.52
CA GLN A 126 -18.31 -11.90 3.17
C GLN A 126 -18.74 -10.49 2.71
N GLU A 127 -19.48 -9.74 3.54
CA GLU A 127 -19.84 -8.36 3.23
C GLU A 127 -18.63 -7.46 2.99
N HIS A 128 -17.54 -7.72 3.71
CA HIS A 128 -16.29 -6.97 3.52
C HIS A 128 -15.63 -7.35 2.19
N PHE A 129 -15.54 -8.65 1.87
CA PHE A 129 -14.95 -9.11 0.61
C PHE A 129 -15.73 -8.62 -0.60
N ASP A 130 -17.05 -8.70 -0.55
CA ASP A 130 -17.94 -8.20 -1.61
C ASP A 130 -17.75 -6.68 -1.81
N SER A 131 -17.69 -5.92 -0.72
CA SER A 131 -17.42 -4.47 -0.79
C SER A 131 -16.08 -4.13 -1.44
N ILE A 132 -15.02 -4.93 -1.19
CA ILE A 132 -13.72 -4.74 -1.83
C ILE A 132 -13.82 -5.03 -3.33
N CYS A 133 -14.46 -6.15 -3.71
CA CYS A 133 -14.63 -6.52 -5.11
C CYS A 133 -15.34 -5.41 -5.89
N GLU A 134 -16.47 -4.94 -5.39
CA GLU A 134 -17.25 -3.86 -6.01
C GLU A 134 -16.42 -2.56 -6.17
N GLU A 135 -15.64 -2.21 -5.14
CA GLU A 135 -14.85 -0.97 -5.16
C GLU A 135 -13.67 -1.08 -6.14
N VAL A 136 -12.99 -2.22 -6.20
CA VAL A 136 -11.92 -2.47 -7.18
C VAL A 136 -12.46 -2.42 -8.60
N GLU A 137 -13.56 -3.12 -8.88
CA GLU A 137 -14.19 -3.11 -10.21
C GLU A 137 -14.60 -1.70 -10.62
N ARG A 138 -15.16 -0.92 -9.70
CA ARG A 138 -15.52 0.48 -9.93
C ARG A 138 -14.29 1.34 -10.24
N ALA A 139 -13.20 1.21 -9.47
CA ALA A 139 -11.97 1.97 -9.71
C ALA A 139 -11.37 1.67 -11.08
N VAL A 140 -11.35 0.39 -11.46
CA VAL A 140 -10.86 -0.05 -12.77
C VAL A 140 -11.76 0.44 -13.91
N ALA A 141 -13.09 0.38 -13.75
CA ALA A 141 -14.04 0.91 -14.74
C ALA A 141 -13.87 2.42 -14.95
N GLU A 142 -13.43 3.14 -13.91
CA GLU A 142 -13.10 4.57 -13.95
C GLU A 142 -11.69 4.85 -14.50
N GLY A 143 -10.94 3.82 -14.93
CA GLY A 143 -9.62 3.91 -15.54
C GLY A 143 -8.46 4.07 -14.56
N LEU A 144 -8.67 3.80 -13.27
CA LEU A 144 -7.61 3.84 -12.26
C LEU A 144 -6.85 2.51 -12.20
N SER A 145 -5.57 2.61 -11.90
CA SER A 145 -4.72 1.51 -11.48
C SER A 145 -4.93 1.27 -10.00
N VAL A 146 -5.14 0.02 -9.58
CA VAL A 146 -5.50 -0.31 -8.20
C VAL A 146 -4.40 -1.11 -7.52
N ASN A 147 -3.99 -0.66 -6.33
CA ASN A 147 -3.28 -1.44 -5.32
C ASN A 147 -4.22 -1.65 -4.12
N LEU A 148 -4.01 -2.70 -3.34
CA LEU A 148 -4.86 -3.03 -2.19
C LEU A 148 -4.03 -3.20 -0.92
N TYR A 149 -4.24 -2.33 0.06
CA TYR A 149 -3.73 -2.49 1.43
C TYR A 149 -4.60 -3.48 2.21
N LEU A 150 -3.96 -4.41 2.91
CA LEU A 150 -4.59 -5.28 3.90
C LEU A 150 -4.23 -4.76 5.31
N GLU A 151 -4.79 -3.62 5.74
CA GLU A 151 -4.49 -3.01 7.04
C GLU A 151 -4.61 -4.02 8.18
N ASP A 152 -3.64 -4.00 9.11
CA ASP A 152 -3.51 -4.96 10.21
C ASP A 152 -3.24 -6.41 9.76
N TRP A 153 -2.62 -6.57 8.57
CA TRP A 153 -2.28 -7.89 8.02
C TRP A 153 -1.42 -8.73 8.96
N SER A 154 -0.47 -8.14 9.68
CA SER A 154 0.38 -8.84 10.64
C SER A 154 -0.42 -9.52 11.75
N ASN A 155 -1.41 -8.85 12.32
CA ASN A 155 -2.36 -9.46 13.27
C ASN A 155 -3.23 -10.53 12.59
N GLY A 156 -3.65 -10.27 11.35
CA GLY A 156 -4.37 -11.24 10.53
C GLY A 156 -3.61 -12.55 10.43
N MET A 157 -2.34 -12.50 10.03
CA MET A 157 -1.49 -13.69 9.89
C MET A 157 -1.20 -14.39 11.21
N LYS A 158 -1.08 -13.65 12.32
CA LYS A 158 -0.86 -14.23 13.66
C LYS A 158 -2.10 -14.84 14.27
N ASN A 159 -3.26 -14.23 14.12
CA ASN A 159 -4.45 -14.54 14.92
C ASN A 159 -5.66 -15.01 14.10
N SER A 160 -5.70 -14.73 12.80
CA SER A 160 -6.83 -15.06 11.91
C SER A 160 -6.36 -15.34 10.46
N TYR A 161 -5.31 -16.15 10.30
CA TYR A 161 -4.72 -16.43 8.98
C TYR A 161 -5.74 -16.98 7.96
N LYS A 162 -6.76 -17.71 8.45
CA LYS A 162 -7.83 -18.20 7.56
C LYS A 162 -8.58 -17.03 6.92
N TYR A 163 -8.91 -16.00 7.68
CA TYR A 163 -9.53 -14.78 7.16
C TYR A 163 -8.68 -14.10 6.09
N VAL A 164 -7.35 -14.00 6.32
CA VAL A 164 -6.42 -13.42 5.32
C VAL A 164 -6.45 -14.22 4.02
N TYR A 165 -6.43 -15.55 4.11
CA TYR A 165 -6.47 -16.40 2.93
C TYR A 165 -7.83 -16.37 2.22
N ASP A 166 -8.94 -16.38 2.97
CA ASP A 166 -10.27 -16.26 2.40
C ASP A 166 -10.44 -14.92 1.66
N LEU A 167 -9.95 -13.81 2.26
CA LEU A 167 -9.90 -12.51 1.61
C LEU A 167 -9.08 -12.56 0.31
N MET A 168 -7.85 -13.07 0.37
CA MET A 168 -6.99 -13.16 -0.81
C MET A 168 -7.63 -14.04 -1.91
N ASP A 169 -8.21 -15.18 -1.54
CA ASP A 169 -8.89 -16.07 -2.50
C ASP A 169 -10.11 -15.37 -3.15
N ALA A 170 -10.78 -14.47 -2.43
CA ALA A 170 -11.90 -13.67 -2.96
C ALA A 170 -11.46 -12.58 -3.95
N VAL A 171 -10.26 -11.97 -3.75
CA VAL A 171 -9.86 -10.77 -4.53
C VAL A 171 -8.72 -11.02 -5.53
N ARG A 172 -8.02 -12.16 -5.49
CA ARG A 172 -6.83 -12.42 -6.31
C ARG A 172 -7.08 -12.43 -7.82
N HIS A 173 -8.31 -12.63 -8.24
CA HIS A 173 -8.71 -12.65 -9.65
C HIS A 173 -9.00 -11.25 -10.21
N LEU A 174 -9.06 -10.23 -9.35
CA LEU A 174 -9.29 -8.84 -9.74
C LEU A 174 -8.01 -8.20 -10.29
N PRO A 175 -8.12 -7.17 -11.12
CA PRO A 175 -6.97 -6.50 -11.72
C PRO A 175 -6.26 -5.57 -10.72
N ILE A 176 -5.86 -6.12 -9.57
CA ILE A 176 -5.07 -5.46 -8.54
C ILE A 176 -3.59 -5.65 -8.90
N LYS A 177 -2.84 -4.55 -8.99
CA LYS A 177 -1.42 -4.62 -9.35
C LYS A 177 -0.53 -5.08 -8.22
N ARG A 178 -0.84 -4.65 -6.98
CA ARG A 178 -0.03 -4.93 -5.79
C ARG A 178 -0.90 -5.16 -4.58
N PHE A 179 -0.54 -6.16 -3.79
CA PHE A 179 -1.13 -6.40 -2.49
C PHE A 179 -0.16 -5.92 -1.42
N MET A 180 -0.56 -4.89 -0.67
CA MET A 180 0.29 -4.22 0.29
C MET A 180 0.01 -4.77 1.69
N LEU A 181 1.06 -5.34 2.31
CA LEU A 181 0.98 -6.12 3.55
C LEU A 181 1.58 -5.32 4.72
N PRO A 182 0.79 -4.49 5.42
CA PRO A 182 1.33 -3.66 6.50
C PRO A 182 1.43 -4.41 7.83
N ASP A 183 2.55 -4.23 8.49
CA ASP A 183 2.70 -4.44 9.92
C ASP A 183 2.27 -3.15 10.65
N THR A 184 0.97 -2.91 10.67
CA THR A 184 0.34 -1.65 11.09
C THR A 184 0.69 -1.25 12.53
N LEU A 185 0.92 -2.21 13.41
CA LEU A 185 1.25 -1.98 14.81
C LEU A 185 2.73 -2.29 15.13
N GLY A 186 3.56 -2.53 14.12
CA GLY A 186 4.98 -2.81 14.29
C GLY A 186 5.26 -4.03 15.18
N ILE A 187 4.40 -5.06 15.15
CA ILE A 187 4.43 -6.21 16.08
C ILE A 187 5.22 -7.41 15.59
N LEU A 188 5.71 -7.38 14.37
CA LEU A 188 6.50 -8.46 13.80
C LEU A 188 7.98 -8.34 14.20
N ASN A 189 8.65 -9.49 14.22
CA ASN A 189 10.09 -9.59 14.19
C ASN A 189 10.56 -10.14 12.82
N PRO A 190 11.86 -10.09 12.48
CA PRO A 190 12.35 -10.52 11.18
C PRO A 190 12.04 -11.98 10.83
N TYR A 191 12.02 -12.88 11.81
CA TYR A 191 11.70 -14.30 11.56
C TYR A 191 10.23 -14.51 11.20
N ASP A 192 9.32 -13.86 11.94
CA ASP A 192 7.88 -13.89 11.65
C ASP A 192 7.60 -13.24 10.30
N THR A 193 8.22 -12.10 10.01
CA THR A 193 8.09 -11.39 8.74
C THR A 193 8.50 -12.28 7.56
N LEU A 194 9.70 -12.85 7.61
CA LEU A 194 10.19 -13.78 6.59
C LEU A 194 9.21 -14.95 6.38
N ALA A 195 8.79 -15.58 7.49
CA ALA A 195 7.91 -16.74 7.41
C ALA A 195 6.53 -16.40 6.85
N HIS A 196 5.95 -15.25 7.23
CA HIS A 196 4.63 -14.84 6.74
C HIS A 196 4.68 -14.42 5.26
N ILE A 197 5.69 -13.66 4.83
CA ILE A 197 5.87 -13.29 3.42
C ILE A 197 6.07 -14.54 2.56
N GLN A 198 6.93 -15.46 2.95
CA GLN A 198 7.13 -16.72 2.22
C GLN A 198 5.84 -17.55 2.10
N ARG A 199 4.97 -17.55 3.12
CA ARG A 199 3.66 -18.23 3.06
C ARG A 199 2.74 -17.57 2.03
N MET A 200 2.70 -16.23 1.97
CA MET A 200 1.91 -15.50 0.97
C MET A 200 2.40 -15.80 -0.44
N ILE A 201 3.69 -15.67 -0.69
CA ILE A 201 4.28 -15.94 -2.02
C ILE A 201 4.13 -17.38 -2.46
N LYS A 202 4.32 -18.34 -1.53
CA LYS A 202 4.13 -19.76 -1.85
C LYS A 202 2.68 -20.08 -2.22
N ARG A 203 1.71 -19.42 -1.57
CA ARG A 203 0.29 -19.67 -1.83
C ARG A 203 -0.22 -18.94 -3.07
N TYR A 204 0.34 -17.76 -3.36
CA TYR A 204 -0.08 -16.87 -4.45
C TYR A 204 1.14 -16.42 -5.28
N PRO A 205 1.81 -17.36 -5.96
CA PRO A 205 3.07 -17.07 -6.68
C PRO A 205 2.87 -16.14 -7.89
N GLU A 206 1.64 -15.96 -8.34
CA GLU A 206 1.26 -15.06 -9.44
C GLU A 206 1.05 -13.61 -9.01
N LEU A 207 0.97 -13.33 -7.70
CA LEU A 207 0.67 -12.01 -7.17
C LEU A 207 1.93 -11.27 -6.74
N HIS A 208 1.86 -9.93 -6.80
CA HIS A 208 2.91 -9.04 -6.32
C HIS A 208 2.58 -8.52 -4.92
N PHE A 209 3.53 -8.67 -3.99
CA PHE A 209 3.37 -8.25 -2.61
C PHE A 209 4.37 -7.15 -2.25
N ASP A 210 3.87 -6.05 -1.70
CA ASP A 210 4.66 -5.02 -1.04
C ASP A 210 4.57 -5.22 0.48
N PHE A 211 5.63 -4.92 1.22
CA PHE A 211 5.63 -4.94 2.68
C PHE A 211 5.84 -3.54 3.24
N HIS A 212 4.98 -3.14 4.18
CA HIS A 212 5.04 -1.84 4.87
C HIS A 212 5.21 -2.07 6.37
N ALA A 213 6.30 -1.60 6.97
CA ALA A 213 6.60 -1.82 8.38
C ALA A 213 6.51 -0.52 9.20
N HIS A 214 5.73 -0.54 10.29
CA HIS A 214 5.83 0.45 11.36
C HIS A 214 6.96 0.10 12.34
N ASN A 215 7.40 1.09 13.13
CA ASN A 215 8.65 1.01 13.91
C ASN A 215 8.45 1.00 15.43
N ASP A 216 7.31 0.52 15.92
CA ASP A 216 6.94 0.57 17.35
C ASP A 216 7.92 -0.17 18.24
N TYR A 217 8.52 -1.27 17.75
CA TYR A 217 9.58 -2.02 18.45
C TYR A 217 10.98 -1.77 17.87
N ASP A 218 11.17 -0.72 17.08
CA ASP A 218 12.44 -0.37 16.44
C ASP A 218 12.99 -1.46 15.50
N LEU A 219 12.08 -2.21 14.88
CA LEU A 219 12.39 -3.35 14.00
C LEU A 219 12.01 -3.13 12.52
N ALA A 220 11.49 -1.96 12.15
CA ALA A 220 10.97 -1.72 10.79
C ALA A 220 12.01 -2.06 9.71
N THR A 221 13.24 -1.53 9.81
CA THR A 221 14.30 -1.76 8.82
C THR A 221 14.66 -3.24 8.70
N SER A 222 14.79 -3.95 9.84
CA SER A 222 15.11 -5.37 9.84
C SER A 222 13.97 -6.23 9.29
N ASN A 223 12.71 -5.83 9.54
CA ASN A 223 11.52 -6.49 9.02
C ASN A 223 11.40 -6.28 7.50
N VAL A 224 11.65 -5.06 6.99
CA VAL A 224 11.67 -4.79 5.53
C VAL A 224 12.75 -5.64 4.85
N TYR A 225 13.96 -5.72 5.42
CA TYR A 225 15.01 -6.58 4.90
C TYR A 225 14.60 -8.06 4.87
N ALA A 226 13.95 -8.54 5.94
CA ALA A 226 13.43 -9.91 6.00
C ALA A 226 12.31 -10.16 4.97
N ALA A 227 11.45 -9.17 4.73
CA ALA A 227 10.40 -9.25 3.71
C ALA A 227 10.99 -9.37 2.29
N VAL A 228 11.99 -8.55 1.96
CA VAL A 228 12.72 -8.64 0.69
C VAL A 228 13.37 -10.01 0.52
N LEU A 229 14.03 -10.54 1.56
CA LEU A 229 14.57 -11.91 1.53
C LEU A 229 13.48 -12.98 1.39
N GLY A 230 12.28 -12.69 1.84
CA GLY A 230 11.09 -13.53 1.69
C GLY A 230 10.49 -13.50 0.29
N GLY A 231 10.83 -12.48 -0.52
CA GLY A 231 10.39 -12.32 -1.91
C GLY A 231 9.33 -11.21 -2.13
N ALA A 232 9.12 -10.30 -1.15
CA ALA A 232 8.27 -9.13 -1.31
C ALA A 232 8.94 -8.09 -2.20
#